data_8f6c016c356e7274b81ef736c03b061e
#
_entry.id   8f6c016c356e7274b81ef736c03b061e
#
_cell.length_a   1.000
_cell.length_b   1.000
_cell.length_c   1.000
_cell.angle_alpha   90.00
_cell.angle_beta   90.00
_cell.angle_gamma   90.00
#
_symmetry.space_group_name_H-M   'P 1'
#
loop_
_entity.id
_entity.type
_entity.pdbx_description
1 polymer ?
#
loop_
_entity_poly.entity_id
_entity_poly.type
_entity_poly.pdbx_seq_one_letter_code
_entity_poly.pdbx_strand_id
1 'polypeptide(L)'
;MKQLVVCYPAEERHLEAIGRAAPGYRIDLADQQTIPEKIHHADLFVGHAKVPVDWDRVASAGRLKFIQSSAAGLDHCLAPSIIESPVVVCSASGLFADQVAEQTLALLLGLLRGLPIFYRQQQQREFVRRPTGDLHR
;
A
#
# COMPACT_ATOMS: atom_id res chain seq x y z
N MET A 1 -4.70 23.43 -16.11
CA MET A 1 -3.44 23.17 -15.37
C MET A 1 -3.38 21.69 -15.07
N LYS A 2 -2.24 21.02 -15.29
CA LYS A 2 -2.08 19.61 -15.01
C LYS A 2 -2.08 19.35 -13.51
N GLN A 3 -2.73 18.27 -13.07
CA GLN A 3 -2.98 18.00 -11.65
C GLN A 3 -2.44 16.62 -11.27
N LEU A 4 -1.63 16.58 -10.22
CA LEU A 4 -1.15 15.37 -9.58
C LEU A 4 -1.82 15.23 -8.22
N VAL A 5 -2.65 14.21 -8.05
CA VAL A 5 -3.33 13.93 -6.77
C VAL A 5 -2.50 12.95 -5.96
N VAL A 6 -2.23 13.29 -4.70
CA VAL A 6 -1.48 12.46 -3.75
C VAL A 6 -2.42 12.03 -2.62
N CYS A 7 -2.58 10.71 -2.43
CA CYS A 7 -3.45 10.12 -1.40
C CYS A 7 -2.69 9.08 -0.56
N TYR A 8 -1.77 9.56 0.25
CA TYR A 8 -1.11 8.84 1.35
C TYR A 8 -0.54 9.86 2.33
N PRO A 9 -0.17 9.47 3.56
CA PRO A 9 0.48 10.37 4.52
C PRO A 9 1.85 10.82 4.02
N ALA A 10 1.87 11.89 3.20
CA ALA A 10 3.07 12.41 2.59
C ALA A 10 3.73 13.46 3.51
N GLU A 11 5.02 13.29 3.76
CA GLU A 11 5.87 14.29 4.40
C GLU A 11 6.39 15.29 3.35
N GLU A 12 6.89 16.45 3.80
CA GLU A 12 7.41 17.51 2.93
C GLU A 12 8.48 17.00 1.94
N ARG A 13 9.43 16.18 2.42
CA ARG A 13 10.47 15.54 1.57
C ARG A 13 9.89 14.70 0.43
N HIS A 14 8.73 14.04 0.66
CA HIS A 14 8.04 13.26 -0.37
C HIS A 14 7.43 14.18 -1.42
N LEU A 15 6.79 15.27 -0.98
CA LEU A 15 6.16 16.25 -1.88
C LEU A 15 7.21 16.97 -2.73
N GLU A 16 8.36 17.32 -2.16
CA GLU A 16 9.48 17.89 -2.91
C GLU A 16 10.03 16.91 -3.95
N ALA A 17 10.18 15.61 -3.61
CA ALA A 17 10.64 14.60 -4.54
C ALA A 17 9.65 14.41 -5.71
N ILE A 18 8.35 14.37 -5.41
CA ILE A 18 7.28 14.29 -6.40
C ILE A 18 7.29 15.53 -7.29
N GLY A 19 7.40 16.73 -6.70
CA GLY A 19 7.46 17.99 -7.45
C GLY A 19 8.65 18.06 -8.40
N ARG A 20 9.81 17.54 -8.01
CA ARG A 20 10.99 17.44 -8.89
C ARG A 20 10.78 16.42 -10.02
N ALA A 21 10.09 15.31 -9.73
CA ALA A 21 9.84 14.26 -10.73
C ALA A 21 8.73 14.63 -11.72
N ALA A 22 7.78 15.48 -11.32
CA ALA A 22 6.63 15.90 -12.13
C ALA A 22 6.58 17.43 -12.28
N PRO A 23 7.56 18.06 -12.92
CA PRO A 23 7.57 19.51 -13.10
C PRO A 23 6.35 19.96 -13.94
N GLY A 24 5.73 21.05 -13.54
CA GLY A 24 4.55 21.61 -14.21
C GLY A 24 3.20 20.99 -13.80
N TYR A 25 3.19 20.06 -12.86
CA TYR A 25 1.98 19.58 -12.21
C TYR A 25 1.73 20.31 -10.89
N ARG A 26 0.46 20.66 -10.65
CA ARG A 26 0.03 21.10 -9.32
C ARG A 26 -0.22 19.87 -8.48
N ILE A 27 0.45 19.78 -7.34
CA ILE A 27 0.20 18.74 -6.36
C ILE A 27 -1.06 19.11 -5.55
N ASP A 28 -2.01 18.17 -5.50
CA ASP A 28 -3.23 18.26 -4.71
C ASP A 28 -3.28 17.09 -3.72
N LEU A 29 -3.27 17.41 -2.43
CA LEU A 29 -3.33 16.40 -1.38
C LEU A 29 -4.77 15.95 -1.18
N ALA A 30 -4.95 14.62 -1.12
CA ALA A 30 -6.22 14.00 -0.82
C ALA A 30 -6.08 13.05 0.39
N ASP A 31 -7.15 12.90 1.11
CA ASP A 31 -7.36 11.86 2.11
C ASP A 31 -8.44 10.86 1.63
N GLN A 32 -8.80 9.91 2.47
CA GLN A 32 -9.78 8.90 2.12
C GLN A 32 -11.23 9.44 1.99
N GLN A 33 -11.49 10.64 2.50
CA GLN A 33 -12.80 11.28 2.38
C GLN A 33 -12.90 12.08 1.07
N THR A 34 -11.82 12.68 0.64
CA THR A 34 -11.78 13.61 -0.51
C THR A 34 -11.33 12.96 -1.81
N ILE A 35 -10.65 11.80 -1.75
CA ILE A 35 -10.12 11.12 -2.94
C ILE A 35 -11.21 10.73 -3.95
N PRO A 36 -12.45 10.29 -3.58
CA PRO A 36 -13.46 9.94 -4.57
C PRO A 36 -13.79 11.08 -5.52
N GLU A 37 -13.77 12.31 -5.05
CA GLU A 37 -14.05 13.48 -5.88
C GLU A 37 -12.78 14.01 -6.58
N LYS A 38 -11.66 14.09 -5.87
CA LYS A 38 -10.42 14.66 -6.42
C LYS A 38 -9.82 13.87 -7.56
N ILE A 39 -9.96 12.55 -7.55
CA ILE A 39 -9.40 11.67 -8.57
C ILE A 39 -9.93 11.96 -9.97
N HIS A 40 -11.17 12.45 -10.11
CA HIS A 40 -11.77 12.81 -11.39
C HIS A 40 -11.07 13.97 -12.10
N HIS A 41 -10.30 14.75 -11.37
CA HIS A 41 -9.56 15.90 -11.90
C HIS A 41 -8.06 15.60 -12.07
N ALA A 42 -7.62 14.38 -11.71
CA ALA A 42 -6.21 13.99 -11.77
C ALA A 42 -5.74 13.69 -13.19
N ASP A 43 -4.57 14.18 -13.54
CA ASP A 43 -3.78 13.70 -14.67
C ASP A 43 -2.82 12.58 -14.23
N LEU A 44 -2.30 12.68 -12.99
CA LEU A 44 -1.48 11.68 -12.32
C LEU A 44 -2.03 11.40 -10.92
N PHE A 45 -1.97 10.16 -10.50
CA PHE A 45 -2.35 9.73 -9.14
C PHE A 45 -1.22 8.99 -8.46
N VAL A 46 -0.90 9.36 -7.23
CA VAL A 46 0.10 8.71 -6.38
C VAL A 46 -0.54 8.40 -5.03
N GLY A 47 -0.64 7.13 -4.68
CA GLY A 47 -1.22 6.75 -3.38
C GLY A 47 -2.09 5.52 -3.42
N HIS A 48 -3.00 5.44 -2.44
CA HIS A 48 -3.92 4.32 -2.28
C HIS A 48 -5.31 4.83 -1.83
N ALA A 49 -6.30 4.68 -2.67
CA ALA A 49 -7.69 4.86 -2.29
C ALA A 49 -8.19 3.58 -1.60
N LYS A 50 -8.46 3.67 -0.29
CA LYS A 50 -9.03 2.57 0.53
C LYS A 50 -10.56 2.60 0.57
N VAL A 51 -11.15 3.54 -0.14
CA VAL A 51 -12.60 3.74 -0.28
C VAL A 51 -12.99 3.51 -1.73
N PRO A 52 -14.26 3.20 -2.02
CA PRO A 52 -14.73 3.05 -3.39
C PRO A 52 -14.47 4.30 -4.23
N VAL A 53 -13.92 4.09 -5.42
CA VAL A 53 -13.71 5.12 -6.44
C VAL A 53 -14.47 4.69 -7.70
N ASP A 54 -15.14 5.62 -8.33
CA ASP A 54 -15.79 5.40 -9.63
C ASP A 54 -14.74 5.41 -10.76
N TRP A 55 -14.05 4.27 -10.90
CA TRP A 55 -13.01 4.10 -11.91
C TRP A 55 -13.53 4.15 -13.33
N ASP A 56 -14.80 3.80 -13.56
CA ASP A 56 -15.43 3.88 -14.87
C ASP A 56 -15.56 5.33 -15.31
N ARG A 57 -15.99 6.18 -14.42
CA ARG A 57 -16.05 7.63 -14.66
C ARG A 57 -14.64 8.24 -14.84
N VAL A 58 -13.65 7.81 -14.06
CA VAL A 58 -12.26 8.27 -14.20
C VAL A 58 -11.69 7.87 -15.57
N ALA A 59 -11.86 6.62 -15.99
CA ALA A 59 -11.40 6.11 -17.27
C ALA A 59 -12.09 6.83 -18.45
N SER A 60 -13.42 6.97 -18.38
CA SER A 60 -14.24 7.63 -19.42
C SER A 60 -13.84 9.10 -19.61
N ALA A 61 -13.42 9.79 -18.56
CA ALA A 61 -12.94 11.16 -18.66
C ALA A 61 -11.63 11.30 -19.47
N GLY A 62 -10.87 10.20 -19.62
CA GLY A 62 -9.65 10.13 -20.44
C GLY A 62 -8.51 11.05 -19.98
N ARG A 63 -8.63 11.61 -18.77
CA ARG A 63 -7.69 12.59 -18.22
C ARG A 63 -6.51 11.94 -17.52
N LEU A 64 -6.79 10.92 -16.70
CA LEU A 64 -5.78 10.18 -15.94
C LEU A 64 -4.83 9.45 -16.90
N LYS A 65 -3.52 9.60 -16.69
CA LYS A 65 -2.46 9.00 -17.52
C LYS A 65 -1.61 8.00 -16.75
N PHE A 66 -1.51 8.17 -15.43
CA PHE A 66 -0.59 7.38 -14.62
C PHE A 66 -1.12 7.21 -13.20
N ILE A 67 -0.97 6.00 -12.69
CA ILE A 67 -1.23 5.63 -11.30
C ILE A 67 0.06 5.03 -10.72
N GLN A 68 0.60 5.62 -9.67
CA GLN A 68 1.58 4.99 -8.78
C GLN A 68 0.87 4.57 -7.51
N SER A 69 0.57 3.30 -7.37
CA SER A 69 0.04 2.77 -6.10
C SER A 69 1.12 2.79 -5.02
N SER A 70 0.78 3.22 -3.81
CA SER A 70 1.62 3.07 -2.62
C SER A 70 1.48 1.68 -1.98
N ALA A 71 0.67 0.79 -2.55
CA ALA A 71 0.50 -0.60 -2.14
C ALA A 71 1.17 -1.55 -3.14
N ALA A 72 1.54 -2.74 -2.68
CA ALA A 72 2.02 -3.81 -3.54
C ALA A 72 0.89 -4.41 -4.38
N GLY A 73 -0.29 -4.62 -3.78
CA GLY A 73 -1.51 -5.03 -4.49
C GLY A 73 -2.16 -3.86 -5.24
N LEU A 74 -2.84 -4.17 -6.34
CA LEU A 74 -3.48 -3.20 -7.23
C LEU A 74 -5.00 -3.37 -7.31
N ASP A 75 -5.59 -4.24 -6.51
CA ASP A 75 -7.03 -4.54 -6.45
C ASP A 75 -7.91 -3.30 -6.25
N HIS A 76 -7.37 -2.27 -5.59
CA HIS A 76 -8.06 -0.99 -5.34
C HIS A 76 -8.18 -0.09 -6.58
N CYS A 77 -7.42 -0.34 -7.66
CA CYS A 77 -7.42 0.52 -8.86
C CYS A 77 -7.48 -0.24 -10.19
N LEU A 78 -7.34 -1.57 -10.21
CA LEU A 78 -7.45 -2.38 -11.42
C LEU A 78 -8.91 -2.75 -11.73
N ALA A 79 -9.77 -1.74 -11.87
CA ALA A 79 -11.09 -1.95 -12.46
C ALA A 79 -10.97 -2.30 -13.96
N PRO A 80 -11.93 -3.03 -14.54
CA PRO A 80 -11.91 -3.36 -15.97
C PRO A 80 -11.71 -2.14 -16.87
N SER A 81 -12.35 -1.03 -16.57
CA SER A 81 -12.24 0.23 -17.29
C SER A 81 -10.81 0.83 -17.26
N ILE A 82 -10.07 0.64 -16.17
CA ILE A 82 -8.67 1.07 -16.08
C ILE A 82 -7.76 0.11 -16.87
N ILE A 83 -8.01 -1.21 -16.79
CA ILE A 83 -7.24 -2.22 -17.53
C ILE A 83 -7.35 -2.01 -19.05
N GLU A 84 -8.54 -1.66 -19.54
CA GLU A 84 -8.82 -1.41 -20.95
C GLU A 84 -8.38 -0.01 -21.41
N SER A 85 -8.01 0.86 -20.49
CA SER A 85 -7.60 2.23 -20.77
C SER A 85 -6.10 2.36 -21.08
N PRO A 86 -5.61 3.48 -21.63
CA PRO A 86 -4.19 3.76 -21.81
C PRO A 86 -3.47 4.19 -20.54
N VAL A 87 -4.10 4.08 -19.37
CA VAL A 87 -3.51 4.48 -18.08
C VAL A 87 -2.37 3.53 -17.72
N VAL A 88 -1.19 4.07 -17.46
CA VAL A 88 -0.05 3.29 -16.94
C VAL A 88 -0.22 3.11 -15.43
N VAL A 89 -0.20 1.86 -14.97
CA VAL A 89 -0.35 1.54 -13.54
C VAL A 89 0.93 0.88 -13.02
N CYS A 90 1.50 1.47 -11.98
CA CYS A 90 2.66 0.96 -11.26
C CYS A 90 2.31 0.66 -9.80
N SER A 91 2.92 -0.38 -9.24
CA SER A 91 2.74 -0.78 -7.84
C SER A 91 3.99 -0.52 -7.01
N ALA A 92 3.85 -0.63 -5.68
CA ALA A 92 4.98 -0.68 -4.74
C ALA A 92 5.46 -2.13 -4.49
N SER A 93 5.27 -3.03 -5.46
CA SER A 93 5.70 -4.43 -5.35
C SER A 93 7.21 -4.53 -5.10
N GLY A 94 7.59 -5.39 -4.16
CA GLY A 94 8.97 -5.58 -3.75
C GLY A 94 9.47 -4.64 -2.64
N LEU A 95 8.83 -3.50 -2.42
CA LEU A 95 9.28 -2.51 -1.43
C LEU A 95 9.25 -3.03 0.01
N PHE A 96 8.34 -3.97 0.31
CA PHE A 96 8.13 -4.53 1.65
C PHE A 96 8.59 -6.00 1.74
N ALA A 97 9.34 -6.50 0.75
CA ALA A 97 9.70 -7.91 0.67
C ALA A 97 10.51 -8.38 1.89
N ASP A 98 11.49 -7.60 2.29
CA ASP A 98 12.36 -7.94 3.43
C ASP A 98 11.57 -7.99 4.74
N GLN A 99 10.75 -6.96 5.02
CA GLN A 99 9.93 -6.91 6.23
C GLN A 99 8.91 -8.04 6.29
N VAL A 100 8.31 -8.41 5.15
CA VAL A 100 7.37 -9.54 5.07
C VAL A 100 8.10 -10.86 5.31
N ALA A 101 9.30 -11.03 4.73
CA ALA A 101 10.11 -12.23 4.93
C ALA A 101 10.54 -12.36 6.40
N GLU A 102 11.07 -11.31 7.00
CA GLU A 102 11.47 -11.28 8.41
C GLU A 102 10.30 -11.58 9.34
N GLN A 103 9.14 -10.96 9.12
CA GLN A 103 7.93 -11.23 9.91
C GLN A 103 7.47 -12.67 9.76
N THR A 104 7.52 -13.23 8.56
CA THR A 104 7.16 -14.62 8.30
C THR A 104 8.07 -15.59 9.07
N LEU A 105 9.38 -15.37 9.01
CA LEU A 105 10.35 -16.16 9.76
C LEU A 105 10.17 -16.03 11.27
N ALA A 106 9.94 -14.83 11.76
CA ALA A 106 9.70 -14.57 13.18
C ALA A 106 8.47 -15.32 13.70
N LEU A 107 7.37 -15.28 12.95
CA LEU A 107 6.15 -16.02 13.29
C LEU A 107 6.36 -17.55 13.22
N LEU A 108 6.99 -18.04 12.16
CA LEU A 108 7.29 -19.45 11.98
C LEU A 108 8.14 -20.00 13.13
N LEU A 109 9.25 -19.34 13.41
CA LEU A 109 10.15 -19.73 14.51
C LEU A 109 9.48 -19.57 15.87
N GLY A 110 8.70 -18.54 16.05
CA GLY A 110 7.92 -18.32 17.27
C GLY A 110 6.93 -19.45 17.56
N LEU A 111 6.24 -19.93 16.53
CA LEU A 111 5.32 -21.08 16.65
C LEU A 111 6.08 -22.37 16.93
N LEU A 112 7.13 -22.67 16.17
CA LEU A 112 7.95 -23.86 16.35
C LEU A 112 8.57 -23.92 17.75
N ARG A 113 9.06 -22.83 18.25
CA ARG A 113 9.68 -22.70 19.58
C ARG A 113 8.67 -22.52 20.72
N GLY A 114 7.36 -22.53 20.42
CA GLY A 114 6.28 -22.47 21.41
C GLY A 114 6.17 -21.13 22.13
N LEU A 115 6.66 -20.02 21.56
CA LEU A 115 6.64 -18.69 22.19
C LEU A 115 5.26 -18.27 22.70
N PRO A 116 4.12 -18.50 22.01
CA PRO A 116 2.81 -18.12 22.50
C PRO A 116 2.42 -18.84 23.80
N ILE A 117 2.90 -20.09 23.99
CA ILE A 117 2.64 -20.89 25.18
C ILE A 117 3.50 -20.34 26.33
N PHE A 118 4.80 -20.18 26.10
CA PHE A 118 5.74 -19.69 27.09
C PHE A 118 5.41 -18.27 27.54
N TYR A 119 4.95 -17.41 26.62
CA TYR A 119 4.48 -16.09 26.98
C TYR A 119 3.29 -16.13 27.96
N ARG A 120 2.28 -16.99 27.71
CA ARG A 120 1.15 -17.19 28.63
C ARG A 120 1.59 -17.71 30.00
N GLN A 121 2.51 -18.68 30.03
CA GLN A 121 3.10 -19.20 31.26
C GLN A 121 3.84 -18.11 32.05
N GLN A 122 4.60 -17.28 31.36
CA GLN A 122 5.28 -16.13 31.97
C GLN A 122 4.28 -15.16 32.64
N GLN A 123 3.16 -14.86 32.00
CA GLN A 123 2.11 -14.03 32.59
C GLN A 123 1.53 -14.64 33.89
N GLN A 124 1.45 -15.95 33.92
CA GLN A 124 0.93 -16.72 35.07
C GLN A 124 2.02 -17.06 36.11
N ARG A 125 3.28 -16.64 35.86
CA ARG A 125 4.47 -17.01 36.67
C ARG A 125 4.65 -18.52 36.79
N GLU A 126 4.30 -19.26 35.75
CA GLU A 126 4.44 -20.70 35.66
C GLU A 126 5.68 -21.08 34.84
N PHE A 127 6.31 -22.21 35.16
CA PHE A 127 7.39 -22.80 34.41
C PHE A 127 7.12 -24.27 34.14
N VAL A 128 6.51 -24.58 33.00
CA VAL A 128 6.23 -25.94 32.57
C VAL A 128 7.04 -26.24 31.33
N ARG A 129 7.95 -27.19 31.41
CA ARG A 129 8.73 -27.66 30.25
C ARG A 129 7.82 -28.34 29.24
N ARG A 130 7.98 -28.00 27.96
CA ARG A 130 7.24 -28.59 26.85
C ARG A 130 8.18 -28.91 25.69
N PRO A 131 7.93 -29.97 24.92
CA PRO A 131 8.65 -30.18 23.68
C PRO A 131 8.36 -29.04 22.70
N THR A 132 9.35 -28.63 21.96
CA THR A 132 9.26 -27.62 20.89
C THR A 132 9.73 -28.22 19.58
N GLY A 133 9.23 -27.72 18.46
CA GLY A 133 9.66 -28.12 17.13
C GLY A 133 10.98 -27.47 16.71
N ASP A 134 11.63 -28.11 15.75
CA ASP A 134 12.80 -27.57 15.05
C ASP A 134 12.50 -27.42 13.56
N LEU A 135 13.10 -26.42 12.92
CA LEU A 135 12.84 -26.13 11.51
C LEU A 135 13.37 -27.21 10.56
N HIS A 136 14.38 -27.98 10.98
CA HIS A 136 15.10 -28.96 10.17
C HIS A 136 14.72 -30.41 10.47
N ARG A 137 13.62 -30.67 11.19
CA ARG A 137 13.14 -32.01 11.53
C ARG A 137 11.69 -32.21 11.17
#